data_d07ed4e3de7172077ef8f162bcf951d2
#
_entry.id   d07ed4e3de7172077ef8f162bcf951d2
#
_cell.length_a   1.000
_cell.length_b   1.000
_cell.length_c   1.000
_cell.angle_alpha   90.00
_cell.angle_beta   90.00
_cell.angle_gamma   90.00
#
_symmetry.space_group_name_H-M   'P 1'
#
loop_
_entity.id
_entity.type
_entity.pdbx_description
1 polymer ?
#
loop_
_entity_poly.entity_id
_entity_poly.type
_entity_poly.pdbx_seq_one_letter_code
_entity_poly.pdbx_strand_id
1 'polypeptide(L)'
;MKSLRTKCFRRAKLQANQTSANLEKYWSHLRLTASEVPEMSKMSIVDMIKDEKQRNKTAKDIPDLKQALAIYLELKGRGRPKSFEAAATRTYGYVVQIAGNKLLDQYTRSDALRFRDWLVKKGLTGSSVTRNFSYIKAIFNFAVSEYALDLSNPFAGVYHDRSAGVVKRQPIPSDVIRTLQLECMQVNDDLRWLIALLSDTGMRLSEGAGLLKSDLILDADISFVRIQKHPWRNLKTSSSTRDIPLIGASLWAAEQIINSEDSSRFAFPRYNQQAYTSANSASAALNKWMKAYVPRGCTLHSLRHSMRDRLRSVECPSDIVDQIGGWTSGTIGTSYGNGFGADVLNKWLQKVDLH
;
A
#
# COMPACT_ATOMS: atom_id res chain seq x y z
N MET A 1 -5.53 1.99 -43.76
CA MET A 1 -4.49 1.80 -42.72
C MET A 1 -5.16 1.58 -41.35
N LYS A 2 -4.89 0.44 -40.68
CA LYS A 2 -5.36 0.27 -39.27
C LYS A 2 -4.35 0.90 -38.34
N SER A 3 -4.80 1.82 -37.50
CA SER A 3 -3.97 2.43 -36.47
C SER A 3 -3.59 1.40 -35.40
N LEU A 4 -2.32 1.35 -35.00
CA LEU A 4 -1.84 0.47 -33.92
C LEU A 4 -2.23 0.94 -32.53
N ARG A 5 -2.97 2.06 -32.39
CA ARG A 5 -3.53 2.61 -31.15
C ARG A 5 -2.57 2.61 -29.94
N THR A 6 -1.28 2.83 -30.18
CA THR A 6 -0.28 2.93 -29.10
C THR A 6 0.72 4.04 -29.37
N LYS A 7 1.13 4.78 -28.34
CA LYS A 7 2.19 5.79 -28.39
C LYS A 7 3.58 5.23 -28.00
N CYS A 8 3.65 3.95 -27.60
CA CYS A 8 4.89 3.32 -27.20
C CYS A 8 5.54 2.61 -28.39
N PHE A 9 6.73 3.07 -28.83
CA PHE A 9 7.48 2.54 -29.97
C PHE A 9 7.75 1.03 -29.88
N ARG A 10 8.11 0.49 -28.70
CA ARG A 10 8.34 -0.94 -28.50
C ARG A 10 7.07 -1.78 -28.72
N ARG A 11 5.93 -1.29 -28.22
CA ARG A 11 4.63 -1.93 -28.40
C ARG A 11 4.13 -1.83 -29.84
N ALA A 12 4.35 -0.69 -30.50
CA ALA A 12 4.03 -0.50 -31.91
C ALA A 12 4.84 -1.45 -32.80
N LYS A 13 6.13 -1.62 -32.55
CA LYS A 13 7.01 -2.55 -33.29
C LYS A 13 6.57 -4.01 -33.12
N LEU A 14 6.19 -4.40 -31.91
CA LEU A 14 5.72 -5.77 -31.63
C LEU A 14 4.37 -6.06 -32.34
N GLN A 15 3.44 -5.11 -32.29
CA GLN A 15 2.15 -5.22 -32.98
C GLN A 15 2.30 -5.19 -34.50
N ALA A 16 3.21 -4.38 -35.03
CA ALA A 16 3.51 -4.35 -36.47
C ALA A 16 4.08 -5.69 -36.95
N ASN A 17 5.06 -6.26 -36.25
CA ASN A 17 5.65 -7.56 -36.56
C ASN A 17 4.60 -8.67 -36.49
N GLN A 18 3.71 -8.67 -35.52
CA GLN A 18 2.65 -9.65 -35.35
C GLN A 18 1.60 -9.53 -36.46
N THR A 19 1.28 -8.29 -36.86
CA THR A 19 0.36 -8.04 -37.99
C THR A 19 0.99 -8.46 -39.31
N SER A 20 2.28 -8.20 -39.52
CA SER A 20 3.04 -8.63 -40.70
C SER A 20 3.07 -10.17 -40.82
N ALA A 21 3.39 -10.87 -39.73
CA ALA A 21 3.42 -12.32 -39.69
C ALA A 21 2.04 -12.93 -39.96
N ASN A 22 0.96 -12.33 -39.46
CA ASN A 22 -0.41 -12.76 -39.74
C ASN A 22 -0.83 -12.50 -41.19
N LEU A 23 -0.39 -11.39 -41.79
CA LEU A 23 -0.62 -11.10 -43.20
C LEU A 23 0.14 -12.08 -44.10
N GLU A 24 1.37 -12.42 -43.77
CA GLU A 24 2.14 -13.43 -44.52
C GLU A 24 1.50 -14.82 -44.47
N LYS A 25 0.99 -15.24 -43.31
CA LYS A 25 0.21 -16.47 -43.17
C LYS A 25 -1.06 -16.43 -44.01
N TYR A 26 -1.77 -15.29 -44.03
CA TYR A 26 -2.96 -15.10 -44.84
C TYR A 26 -2.67 -15.17 -46.35
N TRP A 27 -1.60 -14.51 -46.80
CA TRP A 27 -1.18 -14.55 -48.18
C TRP A 27 -0.67 -15.94 -48.62
N SER A 28 0.02 -16.66 -47.75
CA SER A 28 0.43 -18.04 -47.99
C SER A 28 -0.79 -18.96 -48.13
N HIS A 29 -1.80 -18.74 -47.28
CA HIS A 29 -3.07 -19.47 -47.38
C HIS A 29 -3.82 -19.16 -48.69
N LEU A 30 -3.89 -17.88 -49.10
CA LEU A 30 -4.50 -17.51 -50.39
C LEU A 30 -3.75 -18.08 -51.59
N ARG A 31 -2.42 -18.16 -51.55
CA ARG A 31 -1.63 -18.79 -52.60
C ARG A 31 -1.89 -20.32 -52.72
N LEU A 32 -2.02 -20.97 -51.54
CA LEU A 32 -2.39 -22.41 -51.48
C LEU A 32 -3.82 -22.68 -51.97
N THR A 33 -4.74 -21.75 -51.76
CA THR A 33 -6.12 -21.87 -52.24
C THR A 33 -6.29 -21.50 -53.71
N ALA A 34 -5.34 -20.74 -54.28
CA ALA A 34 -5.32 -20.39 -55.71
C ALA A 34 -4.63 -21.44 -56.61
N SER A 35 -3.84 -22.38 -56.05
CA SER A 35 -3.36 -23.55 -56.75
C SER A 35 -4.45 -24.63 -56.77
N GLU A 36 -4.66 -25.32 -57.91
CA GLU A 36 -5.63 -26.42 -58.08
C GLU A 36 -5.28 -27.63 -57.19
N VAL A 37 -5.65 -27.53 -55.88
CA VAL A 37 -5.50 -28.63 -54.93
C VAL A 37 -6.84 -29.34 -54.82
N PRO A 38 -6.89 -30.71 -54.98
CA PRO A 38 -8.13 -31.47 -54.91
C PRO A 38 -8.93 -31.19 -53.60
N GLU A 39 -10.26 -31.19 -53.69
CA GLU A 39 -11.18 -30.85 -52.59
C GLU A 39 -10.95 -31.68 -51.30
N MET A 40 -10.46 -32.90 -51.43
CA MET A 40 -10.12 -33.75 -50.27
C MET A 40 -8.99 -33.20 -49.38
N SER A 41 -8.08 -32.40 -49.94
CA SER A 41 -6.98 -31.82 -49.13
C SER A 41 -7.40 -30.55 -48.38
N LYS A 42 -8.46 -29.85 -48.81
CA LYS A 42 -8.98 -28.63 -48.13
C LYS A 42 -9.67 -28.96 -46.82
N MET A 43 -10.42 -30.07 -46.77
CA MET A 43 -11.06 -30.53 -45.52
C MET A 43 -10.04 -30.98 -44.47
N SER A 44 -8.99 -31.67 -44.91
CA SER A 44 -7.91 -32.15 -44.06
C SER A 44 -7.08 -30.99 -43.41
N ILE A 45 -6.85 -29.91 -44.17
CA ILE A 45 -6.08 -28.75 -43.62
C ILE A 45 -6.91 -27.94 -42.61
N VAL A 46 -8.22 -27.76 -42.84
CA VAL A 46 -9.12 -27.09 -41.90
C VAL A 46 -9.31 -27.91 -40.62
N ASP A 47 -9.39 -29.23 -40.76
CA ASP A 47 -9.49 -30.14 -39.61
C ASP A 47 -8.14 -30.29 -38.91
N MET A 48 -7.01 -30.28 -39.61
CA MET A 48 -5.67 -30.21 -38.98
C MET A 48 -5.46 -28.89 -38.21
N ILE A 49 -5.93 -27.75 -38.75
CA ILE A 49 -5.85 -26.45 -38.03
C ILE A 49 -6.81 -26.40 -36.83
N LYS A 50 -7.98 -27.04 -36.95
CA LYS A 50 -8.89 -27.22 -35.81
C LYS A 50 -8.33 -28.19 -34.78
N ASP A 51 -7.76 -29.30 -35.20
CA ASP A 51 -7.08 -30.28 -34.37
C ASP A 51 -5.80 -29.71 -33.73
N GLU A 52 -5.02 -28.89 -34.44
CA GLU A 52 -3.85 -28.20 -33.88
C GLU A 52 -4.25 -27.11 -32.88
N LYS A 53 -5.37 -26.41 -33.14
CA LYS A 53 -5.99 -25.53 -32.12
C LYS A 53 -6.60 -26.31 -30.94
N GLN A 54 -7.03 -27.54 -31.17
CA GLN A 54 -7.55 -28.42 -30.12
C GLN A 54 -6.43 -29.22 -29.42
N ARG A 55 -5.35 -29.59 -30.12
CA ARG A 55 -4.15 -30.24 -29.54
C ARG A 55 -3.21 -29.28 -28.82
N ASN A 56 -3.15 -28.01 -29.20
CA ASN A 56 -2.50 -26.95 -28.41
C ASN A 56 -3.33 -26.48 -27.21
N LYS A 57 -4.55 -26.99 -27.05
CA LYS A 57 -5.21 -27.20 -25.75
C LYS A 57 -4.80 -28.58 -25.17
N THR A 58 -3.49 -28.90 -25.12
CA THR A 58 -3.03 -29.77 -24.01
C THR A 58 -3.68 -29.18 -22.77
N ALA A 59 -4.42 -29.98 -22.05
CA ALA A 59 -5.11 -29.56 -20.83
C ALA A 59 -4.09 -28.80 -20.00
N LYS A 60 -4.07 -27.47 -20.12
CA LYS A 60 -3.27 -26.63 -19.25
C LYS A 60 -3.85 -26.97 -17.90
N ASP A 61 -3.04 -27.50 -17.00
CA ASP A 61 -3.44 -27.75 -15.64
C ASP A 61 -3.92 -26.41 -15.05
N ILE A 62 -5.24 -26.19 -15.15
CA ILE A 62 -5.85 -24.97 -14.66
C ILE A 62 -5.79 -25.04 -13.15
N PRO A 63 -5.04 -24.15 -12.49
CA PRO A 63 -4.92 -24.22 -11.04
C PRO A 63 -6.24 -23.87 -10.37
N ASP A 64 -6.45 -24.44 -9.19
CA ASP A 64 -7.49 -23.98 -8.30
C ASP A 64 -7.08 -22.66 -7.60
N LEU A 65 -8.01 -22.00 -6.89
CA LEU A 65 -7.74 -20.71 -6.25
C LEU A 65 -6.70 -20.84 -5.13
N LYS A 66 -6.55 -22.00 -4.49
CA LYS A 66 -5.52 -22.25 -3.47
C LYS A 66 -4.13 -22.29 -4.10
N GLN A 67 -3.99 -22.96 -5.23
CA GLN A 67 -2.75 -23.02 -5.99
C GLN A 67 -2.39 -21.62 -6.56
N ALA A 68 -3.40 -20.87 -7.04
CA ALA A 68 -3.22 -19.48 -7.47
C ALA A 68 -2.74 -18.57 -6.32
N LEU A 69 -3.27 -18.73 -5.12
CA LEU A 69 -2.79 -18.02 -3.93
C LEU A 69 -1.35 -18.41 -3.60
N ALA A 70 -1.03 -19.70 -3.65
CA ALA A 70 0.30 -20.20 -3.28
C ALA A 70 1.38 -19.59 -4.18
N ILE A 71 1.23 -19.65 -5.50
CA ILE A 71 2.19 -19.05 -6.44
C ILE A 71 2.26 -17.52 -6.32
N TYR A 72 1.10 -16.87 -6.07
CA TYR A 72 1.08 -15.43 -5.84
C TYR A 72 1.88 -15.03 -4.61
N LEU A 73 1.75 -15.76 -3.50
CA LEU A 73 2.48 -15.49 -2.26
C LEU A 73 3.96 -15.83 -2.40
N GLU A 74 4.30 -16.91 -3.08
CA GLU A 74 5.69 -17.31 -3.31
C GLU A 74 6.46 -16.23 -4.08
N LEU A 75 5.89 -15.71 -5.17
CA LEU A 75 6.61 -14.80 -6.07
C LEU A 75 6.39 -13.31 -5.72
N LYS A 76 5.19 -12.91 -5.33
CA LYS A 76 4.87 -11.52 -4.97
C LYS A 76 4.97 -11.22 -3.48
N GLY A 77 5.04 -12.24 -2.63
CA GLY A 77 5.19 -12.10 -1.17
C GLY A 77 6.63 -11.93 -0.71
N ARG A 78 7.63 -12.28 -1.52
CA ARG A 78 9.05 -12.16 -1.17
C ARG A 78 9.40 -10.74 -0.75
N GLY A 79 9.98 -10.58 0.44
CA GLY A 79 10.37 -9.27 0.99
C GLY A 79 9.20 -8.38 1.43
N ARG A 80 7.96 -8.88 1.39
CA ARG A 80 6.78 -8.14 1.89
C ARG A 80 6.49 -8.45 3.36
N PRO A 81 5.85 -7.52 4.10
CA PRO A 81 5.49 -7.75 5.50
C PRO A 81 4.44 -8.87 5.62
N LYS A 82 4.45 -9.59 6.75
CA LYS A 82 3.47 -10.66 7.07
C LYS A 82 2.00 -10.22 6.91
N SER A 83 1.71 -8.93 7.08
CA SER A 83 0.36 -8.37 6.86
C SER A 83 -0.12 -8.47 5.41
N PHE A 84 0.79 -8.51 4.43
CA PHE A 84 0.45 -8.72 3.03
C PHE A 84 -0.08 -10.15 2.80
N GLU A 85 0.64 -11.15 3.27
CA GLU A 85 0.25 -12.56 3.21
C GLU A 85 -1.08 -12.78 3.96
N ALA A 86 -1.20 -12.29 5.20
CA ALA A 86 -2.42 -12.40 5.99
C ALA A 86 -3.64 -11.77 5.30
N ALA A 87 -3.47 -10.65 4.59
CA ALA A 87 -4.56 -10.02 3.86
C ALA A 87 -4.98 -10.80 2.61
N ALA A 88 -4.02 -11.34 1.85
CA ALA A 88 -4.28 -12.17 0.69
C ALA A 88 -4.98 -13.48 1.10
N THR A 89 -4.46 -14.18 2.11
CA THR A 89 -5.02 -15.42 2.65
C THR A 89 -6.43 -15.22 3.21
N ARG A 90 -6.66 -14.13 3.95
CA ARG A 90 -8.01 -13.79 4.45
C ARG A 90 -8.99 -13.55 3.30
N THR A 91 -8.59 -12.84 2.25
CA THR A 91 -9.45 -12.60 1.08
C THR A 91 -9.78 -13.90 0.37
N TYR A 92 -8.79 -14.77 0.16
CA TYR A 92 -8.96 -16.11 -0.35
C TYR A 92 -10.00 -16.90 0.50
N GLY A 93 -9.82 -16.91 1.82
CA GLY A 93 -10.75 -17.57 2.73
C GLY A 93 -12.20 -17.09 2.60
N TYR A 94 -12.40 -15.79 2.41
CA TYR A 94 -13.73 -15.23 2.16
C TYR A 94 -14.34 -15.71 0.84
N VAL A 95 -13.55 -15.76 -0.24
CA VAL A 95 -14.03 -16.26 -1.54
C VAL A 95 -14.37 -17.74 -1.44
N VAL A 96 -13.52 -18.55 -0.82
CA VAL A 96 -13.76 -19.98 -0.65
C VAL A 96 -15.01 -20.26 0.18
N GLN A 97 -15.26 -19.48 1.24
CA GLN A 97 -16.46 -19.59 2.05
C GLN A 97 -17.73 -19.39 1.23
N ILE A 98 -17.72 -18.58 0.19
CA ILE A 98 -18.91 -18.19 -0.58
C ILE A 98 -19.08 -19.01 -1.85
N ALA A 99 -17.98 -19.32 -2.50
CA ALA A 99 -17.96 -19.92 -3.84
C ALA A 99 -17.31 -21.30 -3.89
N GLY A 100 -16.64 -21.73 -2.80
CA GLY A 100 -15.80 -22.93 -2.79
C GLY A 100 -14.41 -22.69 -3.39
N ASN A 101 -13.49 -23.65 -3.14
CA ASN A 101 -12.21 -23.69 -3.83
C ASN A 101 -12.40 -24.41 -5.17
N LYS A 102 -12.45 -23.66 -6.25
CA LYS A 102 -12.70 -24.15 -7.62
C LYS A 102 -11.47 -23.93 -8.49
N LEU A 103 -11.43 -24.61 -9.64
CA LEU A 103 -10.53 -24.25 -10.74
C LEU A 103 -10.84 -22.82 -11.21
N LEU A 104 -9.83 -22.10 -11.70
CA LEU A 104 -9.99 -20.67 -12.05
C LEU A 104 -11.02 -20.45 -13.17
N ASP A 105 -11.16 -21.37 -14.11
CA ASP A 105 -12.16 -21.32 -15.19
C ASP A 105 -13.60 -21.56 -14.74
N GLN A 106 -13.80 -22.11 -13.53
CA GLN A 106 -15.10 -22.39 -12.96
C GLN A 106 -15.68 -21.22 -12.14
N TYR A 107 -14.88 -20.16 -11.90
CA TYR A 107 -15.40 -18.97 -11.27
C TYR A 107 -16.20 -18.12 -12.22
N THR A 108 -17.39 -17.73 -11.80
CA THR A 108 -18.34 -16.97 -12.62
C THR A 108 -18.52 -15.54 -12.09
N ARG A 109 -19.12 -14.69 -12.92
CA ARG A 109 -19.56 -13.36 -12.49
C ARG A 109 -20.53 -13.42 -11.32
N SER A 110 -21.39 -14.43 -11.26
CA SER A 110 -22.32 -14.65 -10.15
C SER A 110 -21.56 -14.89 -8.84
N ASP A 111 -20.47 -15.66 -8.86
CA ASP A 111 -19.62 -15.84 -7.66
C ASP A 111 -19.03 -14.51 -7.17
N ALA A 112 -18.59 -13.68 -8.09
CA ALA A 112 -18.02 -12.37 -7.75
C ALA A 112 -19.08 -11.40 -7.19
N LEU A 113 -20.32 -11.46 -7.69
CA LEU A 113 -21.43 -10.66 -7.15
C LEU A 113 -21.84 -11.15 -5.75
N ARG A 114 -21.97 -12.45 -5.55
CA ARG A 114 -22.22 -13.05 -4.22
C ARG A 114 -21.12 -12.68 -3.21
N PHE A 115 -19.85 -12.66 -3.66
CA PHE A 115 -18.72 -12.22 -2.84
C PHE A 115 -18.86 -10.74 -2.42
N ARG A 116 -19.21 -9.84 -3.36
CA ARG A 116 -19.50 -8.43 -3.05
C ARG A 116 -20.59 -8.31 -2.01
N ASP A 117 -21.74 -8.95 -2.26
CA ASP A 117 -22.93 -8.82 -1.43
C ASP A 117 -22.68 -9.36 0.00
N TRP A 118 -21.88 -10.43 0.09
CA TRP A 118 -21.47 -10.96 1.39
C TRP A 118 -20.56 -9.99 2.16
N LEU A 119 -19.59 -9.35 1.49
CA LEU A 119 -18.72 -8.36 2.12
C LEU A 119 -19.53 -7.16 2.64
N VAL A 120 -20.51 -6.69 1.85
CA VAL A 120 -21.41 -5.60 2.24
C VAL A 120 -22.29 -6.04 3.41
N LYS A 121 -22.92 -7.20 3.34
CA LYS A 121 -23.74 -7.76 4.42
C LYS A 121 -22.95 -7.97 5.72
N LYS A 122 -21.66 -8.28 5.61
CA LYS A 122 -20.73 -8.39 6.77
C LYS A 122 -20.42 -7.02 7.39
N GLY A 123 -20.90 -5.91 6.84
CA GLY A 123 -20.71 -4.55 7.35
C GLY A 123 -19.33 -3.95 7.01
N LEU A 124 -18.63 -4.46 5.99
CA LEU A 124 -17.37 -3.87 5.57
C LEU A 124 -17.61 -2.55 4.86
N THR A 125 -16.75 -1.55 5.17
CA THR A 125 -16.76 -0.27 4.44
C THR A 125 -16.40 -0.45 2.97
N GLY A 126 -16.86 0.46 2.11
CA GLY A 126 -16.58 0.45 0.68
C GLY A 126 -15.08 0.38 0.35
N SER A 127 -14.24 1.07 1.14
CA SER A 127 -12.78 0.97 1.02
C SER A 127 -12.23 -0.42 1.37
N SER A 128 -12.84 -1.12 2.34
CA SER A 128 -12.48 -2.49 2.70
C SER A 128 -12.94 -3.49 1.65
N VAL A 129 -14.13 -3.28 1.06
CA VAL A 129 -14.61 -4.06 -0.10
C VAL A 129 -13.65 -3.90 -1.28
N THR A 130 -13.29 -2.65 -1.62
CA THR A 130 -12.29 -2.36 -2.68
C THR A 130 -10.97 -3.10 -2.46
N ARG A 131 -10.48 -3.14 -1.23
CA ARG A 131 -9.23 -3.83 -0.87
C ARG A 131 -9.34 -5.33 -1.09
N ASN A 132 -10.42 -5.97 -0.66
CA ASN A 132 -10.65 -7.39 -0.89
C ASN A 132 -10.72 -7.72 -2.38
N PHE A 133 -11.45 -6.92 -3.17
CA PHE A 133 -11.47 -7.08 -4.63
C PHE A 133 -10.09 -6.86 -5.27
N SER A 134 -9.28 -5.97 -4.75
CA SER A 134 -7.91 -5.76 -5.24
C SER A 134 -7.04 -7.00 -5.02
N TYR A 135 -7.14 -7.65 -3.86
CA TYR A 135 -6.40 -8.89 -3.60
C TYR A 135 -6.86 -10.05 -4.48
N ILE A 136 -8.17 -10.33 -4.54
CA ILE A 136 -8.64 -11.47 -5.35
C ILE A 136 -8.36 -11.27 -6.84
N LYS A 137 -8.52 -10.05 -7.36
CA LYS A 137 -8.15 -9.72 -8.74
C LYS A 137 -6.67 -9.93 -9.02
N ALA A 138 -5.81 -9.52 -8.07
CA ALA A 138 -4.37 -9.67 -8.21
C ALA A 138 -3.96 -11.15 -8.20
N ILE A 139 -4.51 -11.97 -7.31
CA ILE A 139 -4.26 -13.41 -7.24
C ILE A 139 -4.69 -14.08 -8.56
N PHE A 140 -5.91 -13.81 -9.01
CA PHE A 140 -6.48 -14.39 -10.22
C PHE A 140 -5.67 -13.99 -11.47
N ASN A 141 -5.45 -12.69 -11.69
CA ASN A 141 -4.71 -12.18 -12.85
C ASN A 141 -3.26 -12.68 -12.86
N PHE A 142 -2.64 -12.79 -11.69
CA PHE A 142 -1.28 -13.31 -11.59
C PHE A 142 -1.21 -14.77 -12.03
N ALA A 143 -2.10 -15.62 -11.51
CA ALA A 143 -2.14 -17.02 -11.93
C ALA A 143 -2.50 -17.17 -13.42
N VAL A 144 -3.46 -16.41 -13.94
CA VAL A 144 -3.79 -16.38 -15.38
C VAL A 144 -2.55 -16.06 -16.21
N SER A 145 -1.72 -15.12 -15.77
CA SER A 145 -0.47 -14.74 -16.45
C SER A 145 0.59 -15.82 -16.36
N GLU A 146 0.84 -16.37 -15.16
CA GLU A 146 1.90 -17.37 -14.94
C GLU A 146 1.61 -18.70 -15.66
N TYR A 147 0.36 -19.13 -15.65
CA TYR A 147 -0.06 -20.36 -16.35
C TYR A 147 -0.44 -20.12 -17.81
N ALA A 148 -0.25 -18.88 -18.32
CA ALA A 148 -0.61 -18.47 -19.68
C ALA A 148 -2.03 -18.91 -20.09
N LEU A 149 -3.01 -18.73 -19.19
CA LEU A 149 -4.40 -19.10 -19.42
C LEU A 149 -5.11 -18.03 -20.25
N ASP A 150 -6.08 -18.46 -21.07
CA ASP A 150 -6.99 -17.54 -21.79
C ASP A 150 -8.30 -17.41 -21.03
N LEU A 151 -8.23 -16.74 -19.85
CA LEU A 151 -9.36 -16.57 -18.96
C LEU A 151 -9.58 -15.10 -18.64
N SER A 152 -10.83 -14.67 -18.68
CA SER A 152 -11.23 -13.35 -18.16
C SER A 152 -11.46 -13.44 -16.65
N ASN A 153 -11.03 -12.40 -15.92
CA ASN A 153 -11.19 -12.37 -14.48
C ASN A 153 -12.63 -11.99 -14.09
N PRO A 154 -13.44 -12.88 -13.51
CA PRO A 154 -14.82 -12.61 -13.16
C PRO A 154 -14.99 -11.56 -12.05
N PHE A 155 -13.94 -11.32 -11.25
CA PHE A 155 -13.93 -10.31 -10.19
C PHE A 155 -13.57 -8.90 -10.72
N ALA A 156 -13.17 -8.76 -11.99
CA ALA A 156 -12.86 -7.46 -12.58
C ALA A 156 -14.13 -6.65 -12.81
N GLY A 157 -14.08 -5.32 -12.60
CA GLY A 157 -15.20 -4.42 -12.90
C GLY A 157 -16.47 -4.67 -12.08
N VAL A 158 -16.41 -5.36 -10.93
CA VAL A 158 -17.58 -5.49 -10.03
C VAL A 158 -17.83 -4.15 -9.35
N TYR A 159 -19.00 -3.60 -9.60
CA TYR A 159 -19.43 -2.34 -8.98
C TYR A 159 -19.72 -2.53 -7.49
N HIS A 160 -19.27 -1.59 -6.68
CA HIS A 160 -19.67 -1.38 -5.28
C HIS A 160 -19.47 0.09 -4.93
N ASP A 161 -20.27 0.60 -3.99
CA ASP A 161 -20.06 1.95 -3.46
C ASP A 161 -18.78 2.00 -2.62
N ARG A 162 -17.78 2.74 -3.13
CA ARG A 162 -16.46 2.88 -2.48
C ARG A 162 -16.50 3.77 -1.26
N SER A 163 -17.50 4.63 -1.15
CA SER A 163 -17.70 5.59 -0.05
C SER A 163 -18.54 5.03 1.08
N ALA A 164 -19.28 3.94 0.85
CA ALA A 164 -20.17 3.34 1.85
C ALA A 164 -19.45 3.06 3.18
N GLY A 165 -19.96 3.64 4.27
CA GLY A 165 -19.43 3.46 5.61
C GLY A 165 -18.01 4.02 5.83
N VAL A 166 -17.47 4.80 4.91
CA VAL A 166 -16.16 5.47 5.05
C VAL A 166 -16.35 6.76 5.85
N VAL A 167 -15.85 6.78 7.06
CA VAL A 167 -15.82 7.98 7.89
C VAL A 167 -14.48 8.70 7.67
N LYS A 168 -14.54 9.98 7.28
CA LYS A 168 -13.36 10.84 7.17
C LYS A 168 -12.83 11.10 8.58
N ARG A 169 -11.57 10.76 8.81
CA ARG A 169 -10.91 11.05 10.09
C ARG A 169 -10.82 12.55 10.29
N GLN A 170 -11.22 13.00 11.48
CA GLN A 170 -11.10 14.39 11.87
C GLN A 170 -9.72 14.64 12.49
N PRO A 171 -9.14 15.83 12.29
CA PRO A 171 -7.99 16.29 13.07
C PRO A 171 -8.43 16.50 14.53
N ILE A 172 -7.47 16.43 15.45
CA ILE A 172 -7.67 16.79 16.84
C ILE A 172 -7.43 18.30 16.96
N PRO A 173 -8.30 19.09 17.62
CA PRO A 173 -8.09 20.52 17.84
C PRO A 173 -6.80 20.80 18.61
N SER A 174 -6.16 21.95 18.38
CA SER A 174 -4.84 22.28 18.94
C SER A 174 -4.87 22.43 20.46
N ASP A 175 -5.94 22.98 21.02
CA ASP A 175 -6.16 23.06 22.47
C ASP A 175 -6.24 21.68 23.14
N VAL A 176 -6.93 20.74 22.48
CA VAL A 176 -7.00 19.33 22.94
C VAL A 176 -5.63 18.66 22.85
N ILE A 177 -4.84 18.93 21.79
CA ILE A 177 -3.48 18.40 21.67
C ILE A 177 -2.60 18.95 22.78
N ARG A 178 -2.68 20.26 23.09
CA ARG A 178 -1.94 20.86 24.20
C ARG A 178 -2.27 20.21 25.54
N THR A 179 -3.56 20.01 25.83
CA THR A 179 -3.99 19.27 27.03
C THR A 179 -3.42 17.85 27.04
N LEU A 180 -3.51 17.13 25.92
CA LEU A 180 -2.95 15.78 25.79
C LEU A 180 -1.44 15.74 26.05
N GLN A 181 -0.69 16.75 25.56
CA GLN A 181 0.75 16.87 25.79
C GLN A 181 1.07 17.11 27.26
N LEU A 182 0.33 17.97 27.94
CA LEU A 182 0.49 18.21 29.38
C LEU A 182 0.23 16.94 30.20
N GLU A 183 -0.82 16.20 29.88
CA GLU A 183 -1.09 14.88 30.47
C GLU A 183 0.03 13.87 30.22
N CYS A 184 0.62 13.89 29.01
CA CYS A 184 1.80 13.06 28.70
C CYS A 184 2.99 13.42 29.60
N MET A 185 3.24 14.72 29.82
CA MET A 185 4.33 15.21 30.68
C MET A 185 4.09 14.84 32.13
N GLN A 186 2.85 14.93 32.61
CA GLN A 186 2.49 14.60 33.99
C GLN A 186 2.67 13.10 34.29
N VAL A 187 2.25 12.22 33.39
CA VAL A 187 2.38 10.76 33.57
C VAL A 187 3.82 10.28 33.37
N ASN A 188 4.54 10.86 32.41
CA ASN A 188 5.97 10.71 32.14
C ASN A 188 6.47 9.26 32.06
N ASP A 189 5.94 8.49 31.09
CA ASP A 189 6.38 7.13 30.78
C ASP A 189 6.58 6.91 29.28
N ASP A 190 7.11 5.74 28.90
CA ASP A 190 7.44 5.39 27.52
C ASP A 190 6.26 5.48 26.54
N LEU A 191 5.02 5.20 26.99
CA LEU A 191 3.85 5.34 26.14
C LEU A 191 3.53 6.80 25.84
N ARG A 192 3.65 7.67 26.87
CA ARG A 192 3.36 9.11 26.77
C ARG A 192 4.45 9.83 26.00
N TRP A 193 5.70 9.43 26.13
CA TRP A 193 6.79 9.96 25.30
C TRP A 193 6.51 9.69 23.81
N LEU A 194 6.01 8.50 23.46
CA LEU A 194 5.67 8.20 22.06
C LEU A 194 4.51 9.06 21.55
N ILE A 195 3.48 9.31 22.35
CA ILE A 195 2.36 10.21 21.98
C ILE A 195 2.86 11.64 21.80
N ALA A 196 3.64 12.16 22.75
CA ALA A 196 4.20 13.51 22.71
C ALA A 196 5.11 13.69 21.48
N LEU A 197 5.99 12.71 21.21
CA LEU A 197 6.84 12.74 20.03
C LEU A 197 6.03 12.79 18.72
N LEU A 198 4.95 12.03 18.63
CA LEU A 198 4.09 11.98 17.43
C LEU A 198 3.26 13.25 17.25
N SER A 199 2.94 13.97 18.35
CA SER A 199 2.04 15.13 18.33
C SER A 199 2.65 16.34 17.62
N ASP A 200 3.97 16.53 17.71
CA ASP A 200 4.67 17.68 17.13
C ASP A 200 5.59 17.33 15.94
N THR A 201 5.76 16.05 15.64
CA THR A 201 6.53 15.63 14.45
C THR A 201 5.67 15.22 13.27
N GLY A 202 4.41 14.83 13.53
CA GLY A 202 3.51 14.31 12.50
C GLY A 202 4.00 13.02 11.82
N MET A 203 5.02 12.35 12.36
CA MET A 203 5.52 11.08 11.81
C MET A 203 4.47 9.95 11.92
N ARG A 204 4.66 8.87 11.19
CA ARG A 204 3.79 7.69 11.32
C ARG A 204 4.12 6.92 12.61
N LEU A 205 3.10 6.32 13.24
CA LEU A 205 3.30 5.51 14.44
C LEU A 205 4.41 4.47 14.28
N SER A 206 4.46 3.77 13.16
CA SER A 206 5.52 2.78 12.91
C SER A 206 6.91 3.41 12.77
N GLU A 207 7.00 4.67 12.33
CA GLU A 207 8.25 5.43 12.27
C GLU A 207 8.71 5.73 13.69
N GLY A 208 7.85 6.31 14.53
CA GLY A 208 8.15 6.65 15.92
C GLY A 208 8.41 5.42 16.78
N ALA A 209 7.51 4.43 16.77
CA ALA A 209 7.66 3.25 17.61
C ALA A 209 8.93 2.43 17.30
N GLY A 210 9.47 2.52 16.08
CA GLY A 210 10.65 1.76 15.65
C GLY A 210 11.97 2.55 15.68
N LEU A 211 12.03 3.68 16.38
CA LEU A 211 13.25 4.50 16.51
C LEU A 211 14.31 3.81 17.37
N LEU A 212 15.56 4.06 17.03
CA LEU A 212 16.69 3.93 17.95
C LEU A 212 16.83 5.20 18.79
N LYS A 213 17.46 5.10 19.96
CA LYS A 213 17.92 6.28 20.71
C LYS A 213 18.87 7.12 19.87
N SER A 214 19.74 6.49 19.06
CA SER A 214 20.66 7.17 18.13
C SER A 214 19.99 7.85 16.93
N ASP A 215 18.69 7.65 16.70
CA ASP A 215 17.92 8.43 15.72
C ASP A 215 17.46 9.78 16.29
N LEU A 216 17.59 10.01 17.61
CA LEU A 216 17.29 11.28 18.30
C LEU A 216 18.62 12.03 18.47
N ILE A 217 18.80 13.10 17.73
CA ILE A 217 20.00 13.93 17.73
C ILE A 217 19.71 15.19 18.50
N LEU A 218 20.24 15.30 19.73
CA LEU A 218 19.98 16.42 20.65
C LEU A 218 21.21 17.33 20.82
N ASP A 219 22.36 16.91 20.38
CA ASP A 219 23.66 17.60 20.49
C ASP A 219 23.98 18.50 19.28
N ALA A 220 23.03 18.65 18.34
CA ALA A 220 23.14 19.56 17.21
C ALA A 220 22.56 20.95 17.55
N ASP A 221 22.92 21.99 16.77
CA ASP A 221 22.36 23.35 16.90
C ASP A 221 20.82 23.36 16.86
N ILE A 222 20.26 22.48 16.10
CA ILE A 222 18.82 22.19 16.03
C ILE A 222 18.61 20.71 16.32
N SER A 223 18.00 20.40 17.46
CA SER A 223 17.65 19.01 17.79
C SER A 223 16.65 18.45 16.80
N PHE A 224 16.86 17.22 16.33
CA PHE A 224 15.97 16.58 15.36
C PHE A 224 15.88 15.07 15.55
N VAL A 225 14.80 14.48 14.98
CA VAL A 225 14.68 13.03 14.83
C VAL A 225 14.92 12.63 13.39
N ARG A 226 15.78 11.65 13.20
CA ARG A 226 16.11 11.06 11.89
C ARG A 226 15.22 9.87 11.58
N ILE A 227 14.38 10.01 10.56
CA ILE A 227 13.56 8.92 10.06
C ILE A 227 14.31 8.23 8.92
N GLN A 228 14.76 7.01 9.17
CA GLN A 228 15.50 6.21 8.20
C GLN A 228 15.06 4.74 8.23
N LYS A 229 15.38 3.97 7.19
CA LYS A 229 15.10 2.53 7.13
C LYS A 229 15.96 1.77 8.13
N HIS A 230 15.33 0.83 8.84
CA HIS A 230 16.02 -0.12 9.72
C HIS A 230 15.65 -1.57 9.36
N PRO A 231 16.45 -2.59 9.71
CA PRO A 231 16.13 -4.00 9.43
C PRO A 231 14.77 -4.45 9.98
N TRP A 232 14.34 -3.92 11.13
CA TRP A 232 13.07 -4.24 11.80
C TRP A 232 11.92 -3.32 11.37
N ARG A 233 12.18 -2.23 10.63
CA ARG A 233 11.19 -1.23 10.23
C ARG A 233 11.46 -0.74 8.82
N ASN A 234 10.64 -1.16 7.87
CA ASN A 234 10.61 -0.59 6.53
C ASN A 234 9.86 0.74 6.50
N LEU A 235 10.29 1.65 5.64
CA LEU A 235 9.56 2.87 5.34
C LEU A 235 8.52 2.61 4.22
N LYS A 236 7.42 3.36 4.24
CA LYS A 236 6.33 3.18 3.27
C LYS A 236 6.73 3.62 1.85
N THR A 237 7.52 4.70 1.75
CA THR A 237 7.99 5.30 0.50
C THR A 237 9.44 5.78 0.68
N SER A 238 10.17 6.01 -0.41
CA SER A 238 11.52 6.60 -0.37
C SER A 238 11.51 7.99 0.28
N SER A 239 10.50 8.80 0.01
CA SER A 239 10.29 10.13 0.63
C SER A 239 10.02 10.11 2.14
N SER A 240 9.90 8.93 2.73
CA SER A 240 9.74 8.82 4.20
C SER A 240 11.05 9.04 4.95
N THR A 241 12.23 8.88 4.31
CA THR A 241 13.54 9.21 4.91
C THR A 241 13.67 10.72 5.01
N ARG A 242 13.85 11.24 6.23
CA ARG A 242 13.91 12.67 6.49
C ARG A 242 14.35 12.95 7.92
N ASP A 243 14.89 14.14 8.16
CA ASP A 243 15.13 14.69 9.48
C ASP A 243 13.98 15.66 9.82
N ILE A 244 13.45 15.57 11.04
CA ILE A 244 12.36 16.42 11.54
C ILE A 244 12.86 17.14 12.79
N PRO A 245 12.96 18.48 12.78
CA PRO A 245 13.28 19.24 13.99
C PRO A 245 12.30 18.95 15.12
N LEU A 246 12.83 18.87 16.33
CA LEU A 246 12.06 18.61 17.55
C LEU A 246 11.70 19.95 18.22
N ILE A 247 10.43 20.12 18.55
CA ILE A 247 9.88 21.30 19.22
C ILE A 247 9.00 20.87 20.39
N GLY A 248 8.75 21.76 21.33
CA GLY A 248 7.75 21.59 22.39
C GLY A 248 7.73 20.20 23.03
N ALA A 249 6.58 19.56 23.00
CA ALA A 249 6.40 18.22 23.59
C ALA A 249 7.24 17.12 22.93
N SER A 250 7.57 17.26 21.65
CA SER A 250 8.43 16.27 20.97
C SER A 250 9.90 16.36 21.41
N LEU A 251 10.40 17.56 21.67
CA LEU A 251 11.74 17.76 22.24
C LEU A 251 11.81 17.20 23.65
N TRP A 252 10.87 17.58 24.52
CA TRP A 252 10.75 17.02 25.86
C TRP A 252 10.74 15.49 25.85
N ALA A 253 9.94 14.87 24.99
CA ALA A 253 9.88 13.41 24.91
C ALA A 253 11.20 12.78 24.48
N ALA A 254 11.92 13.40 23.55
CA ALA A 254 13.22 12.94 23.09
C ALA A 254 14.27 13.00 24.22
N GLU A 255 14.25 14.06 25.03
CA GLU A 255 15.10 14.20 26.22
C GLU A 255 14.81 13.11 27.26
N GLN A 256 13.52 12.83 27.54
CA GLN A 256 13.15 11.74 28.45
C GLN A 256 13.63 10.37 27.96
N ILE A 257 13.51 10.10 26.64
CA ILE A 257 13.96 8.85 26.02
C ILE A 257 15.47 8.68 26.16
N ILE A 258 16.24 9.74 25.89
CA ILE A 258 17.71 9.68 25.97
C ILE A 258 18.17 9.51 27.42
N ASN A 259 17.55 10.22 28.35
CA ASN A 259 17.89 10.19 29.77
C ASN A 259 17.28 8.98 30.52
N SER A 260 16.50 8.13 29.83
CA SER A 260 15.91 6.95 30.46
C SER A 260 16.98 5.94 30.88
N GLU A 261 16.81 5.31 32.05
CA GLU A 261 17.72 4.28 32.61
C GLU A 261 17.75 2.98 31.78
N ASP A 262 16.84 2.82 30.79
CA ASP A 262 16.79 1.65 29.94
C ASP A 262 18.05 1.57 29.03
N SER A 263 18.83 0.51 29.20
CA SER A 263 20.04 0.23 28.42
C SER A 263 19.78 -0.19 26.97
N SER A 264 18.53 -0.33 26.59
CA SER A 264 18.15 -0.70 25.21
C SER A 264 18.59 0.37 24.20
N ARG A 265 19.08 -0.08 23.05
CA ARG A 265 19.31 0.81 21.91
C ARG A 265 18.04 1.39 21.29
N PHE A 266 16.88 0.75 21.53
CA PHE A 266 15.58 1.22 21.03
C PHE A 266 15.02 2.33 21.90
N ALA A 267 14.43 3.35 21.30
CA ALA A 267 13.68 4.38 21.99
C ALA A 267 12.43 3.81 22.70
N PHE A 268 11.86 2.74 22.14
CA PHE A 268 10.65 2.08 22.67
C PHE A 268 10.82 0.55 22.65
N PRO A 269 11.60 -0.04 23.58
CA PRO A 269 11.95 -1.47 23.56
C PRO A 269 10.73 -2.39 23.61
N ARG A 270 9.68 -1.99 24.31
CA ARG A 270 8.41 -2.71 24.44
C ARG A 270 7.81 -3.13 23.09
N TYR A 271 8.02 -2.32 22.05
CA TYR A 271 7.44 -2.55 20.72
C TYR A 271 8.42 -3.11 19.72
N ASN A 272 9.69 -3.29 20.10
CA ASN A 272 10.74 -3.68 19.17
C ASN A 272 11.37 -5.02 19.52
N GLN A 273 11.42 -5.88 18.54
CA GLN A 273 12.18 -7.12 18.53
C GLN A 273 13.26 -7.04 17.44
N GLN A 274 14.26 -7.92 17.47
CA GLN A 274 15.35 -7.89 16.48
C GLN A 274 14.89 -7.88 15.02
N ALA A 275 13.74 -8.48 14.73
CA ALA A 275 13.24 -8.68 13.37
C ALA A 275 12.10 -7.72 12.95
N TYR A 276 11.35 -7.12 13.89
CA TYR A 276 10.20 -6.26 13.55
C TYR A 276 9.77 -5.31 14.67
N THR A 277 9.09 -4.21 14.28
CA THR A 277 8.40 -3.29 15.18
C THR A 277 6.91 -3.62 15.27
N SER A 278 6.39 -3.83 16.48
CA SER A 278 4.97 -4.14 16.74
C SER A 278 4.11 -2.88 16.81
N ALA A 279 4.00 -2.15 15.69
CA ALA A 279 3.21 -0.91 15.61
C ALA A 279 1.72 -1.11 15.92
N ASN A 280 1.16 -2.31 15.66
CA ASN A 280 -0.24 -2.61 15.98
C ASN A 280 -0.47 -2.69 17.50
N SER A 281 0.46 -3.27 18.24
CA SER A 281 0.42 -3.31 19.71
C SER A 281 0.51 -1.90 20.29
N ALA A 282 1.46 -1.10 19.79
CA ALA A 282 1.55 0.32 20.16
C ALA A 282 0.24 1.07 19.86
N SER A 283 -0.32 0.90 18.67
CA SER A 283 -1.59 1.52 18.29
C SER A 283 -2.73 1.16 19.25
N ALA A 284 -2.85 -0.10 19.64
CA ALA A 284 -3.90 -0.55 20.55
C ALA A 284 -3.76 0.11 21.94
N ALA A 285 -2.57 0.09 22.52
CA ALA A 285 -2.30 0.64 23.85
C ALA A 285 -2.50 2.17 23.88
N LEU A 286 -1.88 2.89 22.93
CA LEU A 286 -1.92 4.34 22.88
C LEU A 286 -3.33 4.88 22.58
N ASN A 287 -4.06 4.29 21.63
CA ASN A 287 -5.44 4.71 21.35
C ASN A 287 -6.39 4.41 22.53
N LYS A 288 -6.16 3.33 23.28
CA LYS A 288 -6.96 3.03 24.48
C LYS A 288 -6.86 4.16 25.50
N TRP A 289 -5.65 4.66 25.76
CA TRP A 289 -5.43 5.75 26.69
C TRP A 289 -5.94 7.09 26.13
N MET A 290 -5.60 7.43 24.90
CA MET A 290 -6.00 8.69 24.28
C MET A 290 -7.52 8.91 24.23
N LYS A 291 -8.34 7.86 24.22
CA LYS A 291 -9.80 7.98 24.17
C LYS A 291 -10.41 8.86 25.28
N ALA A 292 -9.73 9.00 26.42
CA ALA A 292 -10.18 9.83 27.53
C ALA A 292 -10.03 11.33 27.23
N TYR A 293 -9.13 11.70 26.32
CA TYR A 293 -8.70 13.08 26.09
C TYR A 293 -9.13 13.65 24.74
N VAL A 294 -9.35 12.79 23.74
CA VAL A 294 -9.61 13.24 22.36
C VAL A 294 -11.07 13.05 21.94
N PRO A 295 -11.58 13.87 21.02
CA PRO A 295 -12.94 13.74 20.50
C PRO A 295 -13.23 12.35 19.94
N ARG A 296 -14.51 11.93 20.02
CA ARG A 296 -14.94 10.63 19.49
C ARG A 296 -14.59 10.49 18.00
N GLY A 297 -13.98 9.36 17.64
CA GLY A 297 -13.56 9.08 16.25
C GLY A 297 -12.13 9.51 15.94
N CYS A 298 -11.50 10.32 16.80
CA CYS A 298 -10.08 10.62 16.71
C CYS A 298 -9.22 9.45 17.17
N THR A 299 -8.07 9.32 16.59
CA THR A 299 -7.08 8.26 16.87
C THR A 299 -5.69 8.86 16.88
N LEU A 300 -4.70 8.07 17.28
CA LEU A 300 -3.29 8.46 17.20
C LEU A 300 -2.89 8.99 15.80
N HIS A 301 -3.45 8.40 14.74
CA HIS A 301 -3.20 8.88 13.38
C HIS A 301 -3.82 10.26 13.10
N SER A 302 -4.81 10.70 13.90
CA SER A 302 -5.37 12.05 13.81
C SER A 302 -4.35 13.12 14.18
N LEU A 303 -3.38 12.85 15.07
CA LEU A 303 -2.27 13.77 15.38
C LEU A 303 -1.51 14.17 14.11
N ARG A 304 -1.28 13.20 13.20
CA ARG A 304 -0.62 13.48 11.94
C ARG A 304 -1.48 14.33 10.98
N HIS A 305 -2.81 14.20 11.02
CA HIS A 305 -3.72 15.09 10.30
C HIS A 305 -3.68 16.50 10.91
N SER A 306 -3.71 16.58 12.25
CA SER A 306 -3.64 17.86 12.98
C SER A 306 -2.33 18.59 12.69
N MET A 307 -1.18 17.92 12.66
CA MET A 307 0.09 18.55 12.30
C MET A 307 0.03 19.20 10.93
N ARG A 308 -0.57 18.51 9.94
CA ARG A 308 -0.75 19.08 8.59
C ARG A 308 -1.62 20.33 8.61
N ASP A 309 -2.69 20.34 9.40
CA ASP A 309 -3.61 21.48 9.50
C ASP A 309 -2.99 22.62 10.31
N ARG A 310 -2.22 22.33 11.38
CA ARG A 310 -1.44 23.33 12.13
C ARG A 310 -0.44 24.04 11.21
N LEU A 311 0.33 23.31 10.41
CA LEU A 311 1.26 23.91 9.45
C LEU A 311 0.53 24.75 8.38
N ARG A 312 -0.64 24.32 7.92
CA ARG A 312 -1.45 25.09 6.98
C ARG A 312 -2.03 26.36 7.61
N SER A 313 -2.40 26.32 8.88
CA SER A 313 -2.97 27.49 9.57
C SER A 313 -1.97 28.64 9.72
N VAL A 314 -0.67 28.36 9.64
CA VAL A 314 0.40 29.36 9.63
C VAL A 314 0.95 29.63 8.23
N GLU A 315 0.21 29.21 7.17
CA GLU A 315 0.57 29.41 5.77
C GLU A 315 1.90 28.77 5.35
N CYS A 316 2.28 27.66 6.00
CA CYS A 316 3.49 26.93 5.65
C CYS A 316 3.42 26.45 4.20
N PRO A 317 4.46 26.67 3.37
CA PRO A 317 4.52 26.19 2.00
C PRO A 317 4.30 24.68 1.90
N SER A 318 3.54 24.26 0.89
CA SER A 318 3.13 22.86 0.73
C SER A 318 4.30 21.87 0.69
N ASP A 319 5.42 22.27 0.08
CA ASP A 319 6.60 21.43 -0.08
C ASP A 319 7.30 21.20 1.26
N ILE A 320 7.33 22.23 2.14
CA ILE A 320 7.83 22.13 3.51
C ILE A 320 6.90 21.23 4.34
N VAL A 321 5.57 21.43 4.24
CA VAL A 321 4.57 20.57 4.89
C VAL A 321 4.80 19.11 4.49
N ASP A 322 4.96 18.85 3.20
CA ASP A 322 5.12 17.51 2.67
C ASP A 322 6.46 16.88 3.11
N GLN A 323 7.54 17.67 3.19
CA GLN A 323 8.84 17.19 3.69
C GLN A 323 8.76 16.82 5.17
N ILE A 324 8.21 17.69 6.05
CA ILE A 324 8.04 17.41 7.48
C ILE A 324 7.25 16.12 7.68
N GLY A 325 6.11 15.99 7.01
CA GLY A 325 5.26 14.83 7.15
C GLY A 325 5.74 13.59 6.41
N GLY A 326 6.66 13.68 5.45
CA GLY A 326 6.97 12.59 4.51
C GLY A 326 5.71 12.21 3.71
N TRP A 327 4.97 13.21 3.24
CA TRP A 327 3.92 13.04 2.24
C TRP A 327 4.52 13.18 0.85
N THR A 328 3.97 12.49 -0.11
CA THR A 328 4.40 12.59 -1.51
C THR A 328 3.42 13.52 -2.22
N SER A 329 3.87 14.68 -2.63
CA SER A 329 3.17 15.46 -3.64
C SER A 329 3.49 14.85 -5.01
N GLY A 330 2.46 14.58 -5.81
CA GLY A 330 2.62 13.95 -7.13
C GLY A 330 3.26 14.85 -8.21
N THR A 331 3.91 15.93 -7.81
CA THR A 331 4.54 16.90 -8.74
C THR A 331 6.00 16.51 -8.98
N ILE A 332 6.40 16.56 -10.26
CA ILE A 332 7.77 16.25 -10.70
C ILE A 332 8.80 17.20 -10.03
N GLY A 333 8.41 18.45 -9.73
CA GLY A 333 9.28 19.45 -9.09
C GLY A 333 9.83 19.05 -7.72
N THR A 334 9.06 18.26 -6.93
CA THR A 334 9.50 17.80 -5.60
C THR A 334 10.56 16.69 -5.63
N SER A 335 10.88 16.15 -6.81
CA SER A 335 11.94 15.15 -6.99
C SER A 335 13.32 15.78 -7.26
N TYR A 336 13.39 17.10 -7.48
CA TYR A 336 14.63 17.83 -7.73
C TYR A 336 15.13 18.51 -6.46
N GLY A 337 16.45 18.44 -6.22
CA GLY A 337 17.11 19.05 -5.07
C GLY A 337 17.14 18.17 -3.81
N ASN A 338 17.87 18.67 -2.80
CA ASN A 338 18.10 17.94 -1.53
C ASN A 338 17.03 18.25 -0.44
N GLY A 339 15.96 18.96 -0.81
CA GLY A 339 14.96 19.44 0.14
C GLY A 339 15.43 20.65 0.95
N PHE A 340 14.65 21.00 2.00
CA PHE A 340 14.92 22.14 2.87
C PHE A 340 15.81 21.73 4.03
N GLY A 341 16.72 22.63 4.46
CA GLY A 341 17.56 22.45 5.63
C GLY A 341 16.77 22.45 6.94
N ALA A 342 17.42 21.96 8.01
CA ALA A 342 16.79 21.88 9.34
C ALA A 342 16.35 23.25 9.88
N ASP A 343 17.08 24.30 9.57
CA ASP A 343 16.77 25.70 9.94
C ASP A 343 15.43 26.17 9.36
N VAL A 344 15.19 25.88 8.07
CA VAL A 344 13.93 26.23 7.38
C VAL A 344 12.76 25.42 7.97
N LEU A 345 12.95 24.12 8.19
CA LEU A 345 11.91 23.27 8.78
C LEU A 345 11.59 23.70 10.21
N ASN A 346 12.62 23.99 11.01
CA ASN A 346 12.48 24.43 12.40
C ASN A 346 11.71 25.75 12.48
N LYS A 347 12.04 26.74 11.62
CA LYS A 347 11.33 28.02 11.55
C LYS A 347 9.80 27.86 11.41
N TRP A 348 9.35 26.88 10.62
CA TRP A 348 7.91 26.64 10.45
C TRP A 348 7.32 25.80 11.58
N LEU A 349 8.07 24.87 12.15
CA LEU A 349 7.62 24.08 13.29
C LEU A 349 7.46 24.93 14.54
N GLN A 350 8.37 25.86 14.80
CA GLN A 350 8.26 26.81 15.93
C GLN A 350 6.98 27.65 15.88
N LYS A 351 6.44 27.99 14.68
CA LYS A 351 5.17 28.71 14.56
C LYS A 351 3.95 27.88 14.96
N VAL A 352 4.07 26.59 15.05
CA VAL A 352 3.00 25.66 15.41
C VAL A 352 3.24 24.95 16.73
N ASP A 353 4.24 25.39 17.51
CA ASP A 353 4.44 24.97 18.88
C ASP A 353 3.22 25.35 19.74
N LEU A 354 2.86 24.49 20.66
CA LEU A 354 1.70 24.66 21.54
C LEU A 354 2.06 25.03 22.98
N HIS A 355 3.37 25.21 23.26
CA HIS A 355 3.92 25.55 24.57
C HIS A 355 4.63 26.89 24.62
#